data_34ece61d4a3596995ceb27c9b3e2cd86
#
_entry.id   34ece61d4a3596995ceb27c9b3e2cd86
#
_cell.length_a   1.000
_cell.length_b   1.000
_cell.length_c   1.000
_cell.angle_alpha   90.00
_cell.angle_beta   90.00
_cell.angle_gamma   90.00
#
_symmetry.space_group_name_H-M   'P 1'
#
loop_
_entity.id
_entity.type
_entity.pdbx_description
1 polymer ?
#
loop_
_entity_poly.entity_id
_entity_poly.type
_entity_poly.pdbx_seq_one_letter_code
_entity_poly.pdbx_strand_id
1 'polypeptide(L)'
;MREIFTARAERNETSARGESADESFAHLVDGFRRFRTEVYPEQQALFARLARAQQPRAMFITCADSRIVPELITQSSPGDLFVTRNVGNVVPPYGQMNGGVSSAIEYAVMALNVQHIIVCGHSDCGAMKAVLDPAGLQQMPTVKAWLRHCEVARSLVEQNCSCAAGEALGVLTEENVVAQLDHLRTHPSVAARLAGGQLSIHGWVYCIETSEILAYDATSGRFAPLDGDGPLPVATPAPRYLQA
;
A
#
# COMPACT_ATOMS: atom_id res chain seq x y z
N MET A 1 3.64 22.45 -9.10
CA MET A 1 3.19 21.33 -8.23
C MET A 1 3.48 21.55 -6.74
N ARG A 2 4.68 22.02 -6.32
CA ARG A 2 5.00 22.29 -4.90
C ARG A 2 4.10 23.32 -4.24
N GLU A 3 3.75 24.43 -4.91
CA GLU A 3 2.93 25.51 -4.34
C GLU A 3 1.47 25.11 -4.09
N ILE A 4 0.90 24.21 -4.90
CA ILE A 4 -0.49 23.75 -4.75
C ILE A 4 -0.65 22.88 -3.50
N PHE A 5 0.37 22.09 -3.14
CA PHE A 5 0.32 21.22 -1.96
C PHE A 5 0.59 21.98 -0.65
N THR A 6 1.47 23.00 -0.64
CA THR A 6 1.73 23.81 0.56
C THR A 6 0.51 24.63 0.97
N ALA A 7 -0.16 25.29 0.04
CA ALA A 7 -1.40 26.04 0.30
C ALA A 7 -2.58 25.15 0.75
N ARG A 8 -2.50 23.82 0.55
CA ARG A 8 -3.51 22.86 0.98
C ARG A 8 -3.28 22.36 2.40
N ALA A 9 -2.03 22.24 2.86
CA ALA A 9 -1.69 21.82 4.22
C ALA A 9 -2.21 22.83 5.26
N GLU A 10 -2.02 24.13 5.04
CA GLU A 10 -2.46 25.19 5.95
C GLU A 10 -3.99 25.28 6.09
N ARG A 11 -4.76 24.83 5.08
CA ARG A 11 -6.24 24.83 5.12
C ARG A 11 -6.85 23.60 5.80
N ASN A 12 -6.12 22.53 5.98
CA ASN A 12 -6.63 21.30 6.59
C ASN A 12 -6.63 21.32 8.13
N GLU A 13 -5.87 22.22 8.77
CA GLU A 13 -5.78 22.26 10.23
C GLU A 13 -7.02 22.87 10.91
N THR A 14 -7.84 23.62 10.20
CA THR A 14 -9.00 24.34 10.77
C THR A 14 -10.37 23.70 10.50
N SER A 15 -10.46 22.68 9.63
CA SER A 15 -11.75 22.23 9.06
C SER A 15 -12.38 20.96 9.68
N ALA A 16 -11.68 20.18 10.47
CA ALA A 16 -12.10 18.78 10.70
C ALA A 16 -13.18 18.53 11.78
N ARG A 17 -13.70 19.54 12.52
CA ARG A 17 -14.59 19.29 13.65
C ARG A 17 -15.81 20.22 13.77
N GLY A 18 -16.39 20.70 12.69
CA GLY A 18 -17.56 21.56 12.75
C GLY A 18 -18.32 21.74 11.43
N GLU A 19 -17.84 21.15 10.35
CA GLU A 19 -18.52 21.24 9.06
C GLU A 19 -19.76 20.34 9.00
N SER A 20 -20.84 20.84 8.43
CA SER A 20 -22.00 20.00 8.07
C SER A 20 -21.65 19.03 6.94
N ALA A 21 -22.45 17.97 6.79
CA ALA A 21 -22.26 17.01 5.70
C ALA A 21 -22.30 17.69 4.32
N ASP A 22 -23.16 18.71 4.17
CA ASP A 22 -23.30 19.45 2.90
C ASP A 22 -22.07 20.32 2.61
N GLU A 23 -21.49 20.99 3.61
CA GLU A 23 -20.26 21.78 3.47
C GLU A 23 -19.06 20.89 3.12
N SER A 24 -18.93 19.74 3.78
CA SER A 24 -17.89 18.75 3.48
C SER A 24 -17.98 18.23 2.05
N PHE A 25 -19.19 17.94 1.57
CA PHE A 25 -19.39 17.51 0.17
C PHE A 25 -19.12 18.65 -0.83
N ALA A 26 -19.57 19.88 -0.53
CA ALA A 26 -19.27 21.04 -1.34
C ALA A 26 -17.77 21.27 -1.53
N HIS A 27 -16.98 21.04 -0.46
CA HIS A 27 -15.52 21.12 -0.54
C HIS A 27 -14.93 20.15 -1.58
N LEU A 28 -15.44 18.92 -1.66
CA LEU A 28 -15.00 17.94 -2.66
C LEU A 28 -15.37 18.36 -4.08
N VAL A 29 -16.58 18.89 -4.25
CA VAL A 29 -17.05 19.41 -5.56
C VAL A 29 -16.18 20.59 -6.02
N ASP A 30 -15.85 21.50 -5.13
CA ASP A 30 -14.97 22.63 -5.45
C ASP A 30 -13.53 22.17 -5.73
N GLY A 31 -13.06 21.13 -5.05
CA GLY A 31 -11.80 20.47 -5.38
C GLY A 31 -11.79 19.94 -6.82
N PHE A 32 -12.87 19.28 -7.24
CA PHE A 32 -13.01 18.82 -8.63
C PHE A 32 -13.06 19.97 -9.64
N ARG A 33 -13.80 21.07 -9.33
CA ARG A 33 -13.86 22.24 -10.18
C ARG A 33 -12.47 22.86 -10.40
N ARG A 34 -11.69 23.03 -9.33
CA ARG A 34 -10.30 23.52 -9.42
C ARG A 34 -9.41 22.56 -10.23
N PHE A 35 -9.50 21.25 -10.00
CA PHE A 35 -8.78 20.28 -10.82
C PHE A 35 -9.08 20.51 -12.31
N ARG A 36 -10.35 20.65 -12.68
CA ARG A 36 -10.78 20.79 -14.06
C ARG A 36 -10.31 22.11 -14.70
N THR A 37 -10.28 23.21 -13.94
CA THR A 37 -9.97 24.55 -14.46
C THR A 37 -8.50 24.94 -14.35
N GLU A 38 -7.78 24.40 -13.36
CA GLU A 38 -6.42 24.82 -13.05
C GLU A 38 -5.40 23.72 -13.37
N VAL A 39 -5.69 22.45 -13.03
CA VAL A 39 -4.71 21.35 -13.14
C VAL A 39 -4.83 20.61 -14.47
N TYR A 40 -6.05 20.25 -14.87
CA TYR A 40 -6.28 19.47 -16.08
C TYR A 40 -5.74 20.13 -17.36
N PRO A 41 -5.89 21.44 -17.59
CA PRO A 41 -5.36 22.12 -18.78
C PRO A 41 -3.84 21.95 -18.95
N GLU A 42 -3.09 21.99 -17.83
CA GLU A 42 -1.63 21.82 -17.84
C GLU A 42 -1.22 20.37 -18.16
N GLN A 43 -2.11 19.41 -17.90
CA GLN A 43 -1.87 17.97 -18.08
C GLN A 43 -2.70 17.36 -19.23
N GLN A 44 -3.35 18.18 -20.05
CA GLN A 44 -4.27 17.71 -21.09
C GLN A 44 -3.64 16.67 -22.03
N ALA A 45 -2.39 16.88 -22.44
CA ALA A 45 -1.68 15.93 -23.30
C ALA A 45 -1.45 14.56 -22.62
N LEU A 46 -1.18 14.55 -21.32
CA LEU A 46 -1.06 13.33 -20.53
C LEU A 46 -2.39 12.59 -20.48
N PHE A 47 -3.49 13.27 -20.11
CA PHE A 47 -4.81 12.67 -20.00
C PHE A 47 -5.36 12.19 -21.35
N ALA A 48 -5.09 12.90 -22.43
CA ALA A 48 -5.46 12.47 -23.79
C ALA A 48 -4.77 11.14 -24.18
N ARG A 49 -3.55 10.93 -23.72
CA ARG A 49 -2.80 9.68 -23.90
C ARG A 49 -3.37 8.56 -22.99
N LEU A 50 -3.60 8.86 -21.72
CA LEU A 50 -4.15 7.92 -20.73
C LEU A 50 -5.58 7.48 -21.03
N ALA A 51 -6.38 8.31 -21.70
CA ALA A 51 -7.73 7.96 -22.15
C ALA A 51 -7.76 6.78 -23.14
N ARG A 52 -6.64 6.46 -23.78
CA ARG A 52 -6.55 5.39 -24.80
C ARG A 52 -5.96 4.10 -24.23
N ALA A 53 -5.02 4.19 -23.29
CA ALA A 53 -4.33 3.06 -22.67
C ALA A 53 -3.68 3.45 -21.36
N GLN A 54 -3.48 2.44 -20.48
CA GLN A 54 -2.66 2.56 -19.30
C GLN A 54 -1.50 1.55 -19.36
N GLN A 55 -0.35 1.93 -18.87
CA GLN A 55 0.85 1.08 -18.77
C GLN A 55 1.58 1.39 -17.46
N PRO A 56 1.00 1.03 -16.31
CA PRO A 56 1.61 1.28 -15.02
C PRO A 56 2.92 0.48 -14.89
N ARG A 57 3.91 1.09 -14.26
CA ARG A 57 5.22 0.44 -13.99
C ARG A 57 5.11 -0.56 -12.85
N ALA A 58 4.27 -0.24 -11.86
CA ALA A 58 4.12 -1.03 -10.66
C ALA A 58 2.66 -1.13 -10.21
N MET A 59 2.34 -2.26 -9.56
CA MET A 59 1.17 -2.35 -8.70
C MET A 59 1.58 -1.92 -7.29
N PHE A 60 0.75 -1.10 -6.65
CA PHE A 60 0.96 -0.61 -5.30
C PHE A 60 -0.21 -1.03 -4.40
N ILE A 61 0.03 -1.92 -3.44
CA ILE A 61 -0.95 -2.44 -2.49
C ILE A 61 -0.69 -1.78 -1.14
N THR A 62 -1.66 -0.99 -0.65
CA THR A 62 -1.49 -0.27 0.61
C THR A 62 -2.77 -0.15 1.41
N CYS A 63 -2.66 0.44 2.61
CA CYS A 63 -3.80 0.67 3.48
C CYS A 63 -4.79 1.67 2.88
N ALA A 64 -6.09 1.50 3.23
CA ALA A 64 -7.15 2.47 2.94
C ALA A 64 -7.06 3.75 3.79
N ASP A 65 -6.11 3.84 4.72
CA ASP A 65 -5.87 5.00 5.58
C ASP A 65 -5.72 6.28 4.75
N SER A 66 -6.51 7.31 5.08
CA SER A 66 -6.59 8.55 4.32
C SER A 66 -5.28 9.34 4.26
N ARG A 67 -4.36 9.08 5.18
CA ARG A 67 -3.03 9.73 5.25
C ARG A 67 -2.04 9.18 4.22
N ILE A 68 -2.35 8.02 3.63
CA ILE A 68 -1.46 7.35 2.67
C ILE A 68 -1.90 7.70 1.25
N VAL A 69 -1.04 8.35 0.49
CA VAL A 69 -1.28 8.73 -0.91
C VAL A 69 -0.08 8.24 -1.74
N PRO A 70 -0.17 7.05 -2.34
CA PRO A 70 0.95 6.42 -3.05
C PRO A 70 1.61 7.33 -4.08
N GLU A 71 0.81 8.00 -4.89
CA GLU A 71 1.30 8.89 -5.94
C GLU A 71 2.07 10.09 -5.38
N LEU A 72 1.64 10.61 -4.21
CA LEU A 72 2.34 11.70 -3.55
C LEU A 72 3.69 11.22 -2.98
N ILE A 73 3.69 10.08 -2.29
CA ILE A 73 4.87 9.51 -1.64
C ILE A 73 5.95 9.17 -2.67
N THR A 74 5.55 8.61 -3.81
CA THR A 74 6.46 8.20 -4.89
C THR A 74 6.69 9.27 -5.95
N GLN A 75 6.05 10.45 -5.83
CA GLN A 75 6.06 11.51 -6.85
C GLN A 75 5.70 10.99 -8.25
N SER A 76 4.79 10.02 -8.31
CA SER A 76 4.31 9.40 -9.55
C SER A 76 3.22 10.23 -10.21
N SER A 77 3.20 10.20 -11.53
CA SER A 77 2.16 10.82 -12.34
C SER A 77 0.93 9.90 -12.49
N PRO A 78 -0.25 10.44 -12.84
CA PRO A 78 -1.39 9.61 -13.23
C PRO A 78 -1.00 8.59 -14.29
N GLY A 79 -1.33 7.32 -14.05
CA GLY A 79 -1.03 6.19 -14.94
C GLY A 79 0.27 5.44 -14.65
N ASP A 80 1.15 5.95 -13.76
CA ASP A 80 2.40 5.28 -13.40
C ASP A 80 2.19 4.10 -12.44
N LEU A 81 1.18 4.18 -11.57
CA LEU A 81 0.87 3.15 -10.58
C LEU A 81 -0.52 2.54 -10.81
N PHE A 82 -0.63 1.23 -10.62
CA PHE A 82 -1.90 0.52 -10.48
C PHE A 82 -2.15 0.29 -8.98
N VAL A 83 -3.00 1.11 -8.37
CA VAL A 83 -3.15 1.17 -6.92
C VAL A 83 -4.34 0.33 -6.45
N THR A 84 -4.10 -0.52 -5.45
CA THR A 84 -5.13 -1.23 -4.69
C THR A 84 -5.01 -0.87 -3.22
N ARG A 85 -6.11 -0.45 -2.60
CA ARG A 85 -6.16 -0.04 -1.19
C ARG A 85 -7.21 -0.86 -0.44
N ASN A 86 -6.83 -1.34 0.75
CA ASN A 86 -7.74 -2.06 1.64
C ASN A 86 -7.34 -1.85 3.10
N VAL A 87 -8.18 -2.27 4.04
CA VAL A 87 -7.89 -2.16 5.48
C VAL A 87 -6.68 -3.04 5.83
N GLY A 88 -5.54 -2.41 6.17
CA GLY A 88 -4.32 -3.10 6.62
C GLY A 88 -3.45 -3.66 5.49
N ASN A 89 -3.51 -3.13 4.25
CA ASN A 89 -2.68 -3.58 3.11
C ASN A 89 -2.64 -5.11 2.90
N VAL A 90 -3.75 -5.77 3.18
CA VAL A 90 -3.87 -7.22 3.20
C VAL A 90 -3.92 -7.81 1.79
N VAL A 91 -3.22 -8.89 1.60
CA VAL A 91 -3.28 -9.78 0.44
C VAL A 91 -3.79 -11.14 0.90
N PRO A 92 -5.02 -11.56 0.58
CA PRO A 92 -5.46 -12.90 0.89
C PRO A 92 -4.63 -13.95 0.13
N PRO A 93 -4.27 -15.08 0.73
CA PRO A 93 -3.69 -16.20 -0.01
C PRO A 93 -4.61 -16.65 -1.13
N TYR A 94 -4.03 -17.09 -2.26
CA TYR A 94 -4.81 -17.57 -3.40
C TYR A 94 -5.80 -18.66 -3.03
N GLY A 95 -7.03 -18.53 -3.49
CA GLY A 95 -8.09 -19.50 -3.24
C GLY A 95 -8.87 -19.29 -1.94
N GLN A 96 -8.38 -18.50 -0.99
CA GLN A 96 -9.13 -18.22 0.25
C GLN A 96 -10.21 -17.14 0.07
N MET A 97 -9.99 -16.20 -0.81
CA MET A 97 -10.98 -15.20 -1.23
C MET A 97 -10.79 -14.85 -2.70
N ASN A 98 -11.75 -15.23 -3.53
CA ASN A 98 -11.84 -14.70 -4.88
C ASN A 98 -12.55 -13.34 -4.82
N GLY A 99 -11.78 -12.27 -4.64
CA GLY A 99 -12.32 -10.93 -4.43
C GLY A 99 -11.48 -9.86 -5.09
N GLY A 100 -11.79 -8.59 -4.78
CA GLY A 100 -11.19 -7.43 -5.43
C GLY A 100 -9.66 -7.39 -5.41
N VAL A 101 -9.01 -7.85 -4.33
CA VAL A 101 -7.54 -7.85 -4.24
C VAL A 101 -6.94 -8.90 -5.17
N SER A 102 -7.42 -10.15 -5.14
CA SER A 102 -6.90 -11.23 -5.99
C SER A 102 -7.11 -10.95 -7.47
N SER A 103 -8.28 -10.41 -7.86
CA SER A 103 -8.54 -10.02 -9.25
C SER A 103 -7.69 -8.84 -9.70
N ALA A 104 -7.43 -7.86 -8.83
CA ALA A 104 -6.55 -6.75 -9.15
C ALA A 104 -5.10 -7.21 -9.35
N ILE A 105 -4.60 -8.15 -8.53
CA ILE A 105 -3.27 -8.75 -8.69
C ILE A 105 -3.16 -9.48 -10.04
N GLU A 106 -4.13 -10.34 -10.35
CA GLU A 106 -4.12 -11.08 -11.61
C GLU A 106 -4.16 -10.12 -12.82
N TYR A 107 -5.03 -9.10 -12.76
CA TYR A 107 -5.13 -8.12 -13.83
C TYR A 107 -3.84 -7.30 -14.00
N ALA A 108 -3.24 -6.84 -12.91
CA ALA A 108 -1.98 -6.10 -12.94
C ALA A 108 -0.84 -6.93 -13.59
N VAL A 109 -0.74 -8.22 -13.21
CA VAL A 109 0.32 -9.10 -13.68
C VAL A 109 0.07 -9.58 -15.10
N MET A 110 -1.15 -10.01 -15.42
CA MET A 110 -1.45 -10.69 -16.70
C MET A 110 -1.88 -9.74 -17.80
N ALA A 111 -2.67 -8.71 -17.49
CA ALA A 111 -3.20 -7.76 -18.47
C ALA A 111 -2.33 -6.51 -18.60
N LEU A 112 -1.88 -5.92 -17.48
CA LEU A 112 -1.08 -4.70 -17.49
C LEU A 112 0.42 -4.96 -17.54
N ASN A 113 0.85 -6.19 -17.30
CA ASN A 113 2.25 -6.61 -17.36
C ASN A 113 3.17 -5.77 -16.48
N VAL A 114 2.74 -5.45 -15.24
CA VAL A 114 3.55 -4.70 -14.29
C VAL A 114 4.83 -5.48 -13.96
N GLN A 115 5.94 -4.77 -13.76
CA GLN A 115 7.24 -5.36 -13.45
C GLN A 115 7.51 -5.41 -11.95
N HIS A 116 6.75 -4.65 -11.15
CA HIS A 116 6.92 -4.57 -9.71
C HIS A 116 5.56 -4.63 -9.01
N ILE A 117 5.51 -5.33 -7.86
CA ILE A 117 4.42 -5.21 -6.89
C ILE A 117 5.02 -4.74 -5.58
N ILE A 118 4.49 -3.65 -5.03
CA ILE A 118 4.89 -3.09 -3.75
C ILE A 118 3.76 -3.31 -2.77
N VAL A 119 4.04 -3.98 -1.65
CA VAL A 119 3.15 -4.03 -0.47
C VAL A 119 3.65 -3.00 0.52
N CYS A 120 2.85 -1.98 0.80
CA CYS A 120 3.24 -0.88 1.66
C CYS A 120 2.33 -0.79 2.90
N GLY A 121 2.90 -1.12 4.07
CA GLY A 121 2.35 -0.79 5.37
C GLY A 121 2.64 0.65 5.75
N HIS A 122 2.19 1.07 6.93
CA HIS A 122 2.49 2.42 7.44
C HIS A 122 2.48 2.47 8.96
N SER A 123 3.21 3.42 9.54
CA SER A 123 3.18 3.71 10.98
C SER A 123 1.77 4.08 11.45
N ASP A 124 1.48 3.83 12.70
CA ASP A 124 0.20 4.18 13.35
C ASP A 124 -1.05 3.58 12.67
N CYS A 125 -0.92 2.41 12.03
CA CYS A 125 -2.02 1.77 11.30
C CYS A 125 -3.15 1.31 12.22
N GLY A 126 -4.36 1.83 11.98
CA GLY A 126 -5.55 1.45 12.76
C GLY A 126 -5.91 -0.04 12.63
N ALA A 127 -5.64 -0.66 11.48
CA ALA A 127 -5.85 -2.10 11.29
C ALA A 127 -4.88 -2.93 12.13
N MET A 128 -3.61 -2.55 12.19
CA MET A 128 -2.61 -3.25 13.01
C MET A 128 -2.87 -3.05 14.51
N LYS A 129 -3.33 -1.87 14.93
CA LYS A 129 -3.84 -1.67 16.32
C LYS A 129 -4.98 -2.64 16.63
N ALA A 130 -5.93 -2.81 15.71
CA ALA A 130 -7.07 -3.72 15.90
C ALA A 130 -6.64 -5.21 15.87
N VAL A 131 -5.54 -5.56 15.23
CA VAL A 131 -4.94 -6.91 15.29
C VAL A 131 -4.31 -7.16 16.66
N LEU A 132 -3.63 -6.17 17.25
CA LEU A 132 -3.06 -6.27 18.61
C LEU A 132 -4.14 -6.28 19.69
N ASP A 133 -5.16 -5.43 19.55
CA ASP A 133 -6.29 -5.36 20.49
C ASP A 133 -7.62 -5.53 19.72
N PRO A 134 -8.12 -6.78 19.60
CA PRO A 134 -9.33 -7.07 18.84
C PRO A 134 -10.65 -6.71 19.56
N ALA A 135 -10.60 -6.11 20.76
CA ALA A 135 -11.80 -5.79 21.52
C ALA A 135 -12.76 -4.88 20.74
N GLY A 136 -12.23 -3.90 19.99
CA GLY A 136 -13.03 -2.99 19.14
C GLY A 136 -13.65 -3.64 17.91
N LEU A 137 -13.23 -4.86 17.53
CA LEU A 137 -13.71 -5.54 16.33
C LEU A 137 -15.06 -6.26 16.52
N GLN A 138 -15.61 -6.31 17.72
CA GLN A 138 -16.89 -7.00 17.97
C GLN A 138 -18.06 -6.39 17.19
N GLN A 139 -18.05 -5.08 16.97
CA GLN A 139 -19.06 -4.36 16.19
C GLN A 139 -18.73 -4.28 14.69
N MET A 140 -17.59 -4.83 14.26
CA MET A 140 -17.11 -4.82 12.89
C MET A 140 -16.78 -6.23 12.39
N PRO A 141 -17.77 -7.13 12.27
CA PRO A 141 -17.55 -8.55 11.95
C PRO A 141 -16.85 -8.77 10.61
N THR A 142 -17.11 -7.92 9.63
CA THR A 142 -16.45 -7.98 8.31
C THR A 142 -14.96 -7.63 8.41
N VAL A 143 -14.62 -6.57 9.15
CA VAL A 143 -13.22 -6.18 9.39
C VAL A 143 -12.51 -7.28 10.18
N LYS A 144 -13.17 -7.83 11.21
CA LYS A 144 -12.64 -8.96 11.99
C LYS A 144 -12.33 -10.16 11.12
N ALA A 145 -13.25 -10.53 10.23
CA ALA A 145 -13.06 -11.64 9.29
C ALA A 145 -11.95 -11.35 8.27
N TRP A 146 -11.80 -10.11 7.84
CA TRP A 146 -10.77 -9.67 6.92
C TRP A 146 -9.36 -9.73 7.55
N LEU A 147 -9.19 -9.22 8.76
CA LEU A 147 -7.91 -9.17 9.46
C LEU A 147 -7.37 -10.54 9.89
N ARG A 148 -8.12 -11.65 9.71
CA ARG A 148 -7.58 -13.01 9.87
C ARG A 148 -6.36 -13.28 8.97
N HIS A 149 -6.23 -12.57 7.86
CA HIS A 149 -5.06 -12.68 7.00
C HIS A 149 -3.78 -12.04 7.58
N CYS A 150 -3.89 -11.39 8.74
CA CYS A 150 -2.75 -10.87 9.52
C CYS A 150 -2.34 -11.79 10.68
N GLU A 151 -3.00 -12.95 10.83
CA GLU A 151 -2.81 -13.85 11.99
C GLU A 151 -1.38 -14.38 12.10
N VAL A 152 -0.71 -14.63 10.97
CA VAL A 152 0.70 -15.07 10.98
C VAL A 152 1.57 -13.99 11.62
N ALA A 153 1.45 -12.75 11.20
CA ALA A 153 2.20 -11.64 11.74
C ALA A 153 1.90 -11.43 13.24
N ARG A 154 0.62 -11.52 13.63
CA ARG A 154 0.22 -11.44 15.04
C ARG A 154 0.88 -12.51 15.90
N SER A 155 0.81 -13.76 15.45
CA SER A 155 1.39 -14.90 16.18
C SER A 155 2.91 -14.77 16.31
N LEU A 156 3.61 -14.27 15.30
CA LEU A 156 5.06 -14.03 15.35
C LEU A 156 5.39 -13.00 16.44
N VAL A 157 4.65 -11.89 16.48
CA VAL A 157 4.87 -10.85 17.49
C VAL A 157 4.56 -11.35 18.89
N GLU A 158 3.44 -12.04 19.11
CA GLU A 158 3.04 -12.57 20.41
C GLU A 158 4.05 -13.58 20.97
N GLN A 159 4.68 -14.39 20.12
CA GLN A 159 5.58 -15.46 20.55
C GLN A 159 7.05 -15.04 20.65
N ASN A 160 7.49 -14.07 19.85
CA ASN A 160 8.91 -13.77 19.68
C ASN A 160 9.29 -12.33 20.09
N CYS A 161 8.33 -11.43 20.23
CA CYS A 161 8.65 -10.05 20.59
C CYS A 161 8.59 -9.87 22.10
N SER A 162 9.75 -9.58 22.69
CA SER A 162 9.85 -9.06 24.07
C SER A 162 9.78 -7.54 24.11
N CYS A 163 9.13 -6.94 23.13
CA CYS A 163 9.08 -5.49 22.91
C CYS A 163 8.20 -4.78 23.94
N ALA A 164 8.51 -3.52 24.23
CA ALA A 164 7.59 -2.63 24.94
C ALA A 164 6.30 -2.43 24.12
N ALA A 165 5.17 -2.16 24.79
CA ALA A 165 3.86 -2.05 24.12
C ALA A 165 3.83 -1.03 22.97
N GLY A 166 4.67 0.02 23.00
CA GLY A 166 4.79 1.01 21.93
C GLY A 166 5.55 0.51 20.70
N GLU A 167 6.44 -0.45 20.87
CA GLU A 167 7.25 -1.02 19.78
C GLU A 167 6.52 -2.13 19.03
N ALA A 168 5.64 -2.85 19.71
CA ALA A 168 4.90 -4.00 19.16
C ALA A 168 4.10 -3.63 17.88
N LEU A 169 3.57 -2.42 17.80
CA LEU A 169 2.83 -1.96 16.62
C LEU A 169 3.74 -1.83 15.38
N GLY A 170 4.94 -1.30 15.57
CA GLY A 170 5.93 -1.18 14.49
C GLY A 170 6.34 -2.56 13.98
N VAL A 171 6.73 -3.45 14.91
CA VAL A 171 7.12 -4.83 14.57
C VAL A 171 5.97 -5.57 13.88
N LEU A 172 4.73 -5.46 14.38
CA LEU A 172 3.56 -6.07 13.73
C LEU A 172 3.35 -5.53 12.31
N THR A 173 3.57 -4.23 12.10
CA THR A 173 3.41 -3.62 10.78
C THR A 173 4.43 -4.19 9.78
N GLU A 174 5.67 -4.35 10.20
CA GLU A 174 6.74 -4.96 9.39
C GLU A 174 6.45 -6.44 9.10
N GLU A 175 6.13 -7.23 10.12
CA GLU A 175 5.78 -8.65 9.99
C GLU A 175 4.54 -8.86 9.12
N ASN A 176 3.55 -7.97 9.21
CA ASN A 176 2.39 -8.00 8.33
C ASN A 176 2.80 -7.78 6.87
N VAL A 177 3.68 -6.83 6.58
CA VAL A 177 4.17 -6.62 5.20
C VAL A 177 4.84 -7.90 4.68
N VAL A 178 5.71 -8.52 5.46
CA VAL A 178 6.39 -9.78 5.06
C VAL A 178 5.38 -10.90 4.83
N ALA A 179 4.41 -11.09 5.73
CA ALA A 179 3.35 -12.09 5.57
C ALA A 179 2.54 -11.87 4.27
N GLN A 180 2.26 -10.62 3.93
CA GLN A 180 1.54 -10.32 2.68
C GLN A 180 2.40 -10.56 1.42
N LEU A 181 3.73 -10.42 1.50
CA LEU A 181 4.64 -10.85 0.41
C LEU A 181 4.58 -12.36 0.20
N ASP A 182 4.50 -13.14 1.29
CA ASP A 182 4.35 -14.60 1.20
C ASP A 182 2.99 -14.99 0.62
N HIS A 183 1.93 -14.28 0.99
CA HIS A 183 0.60 -14.48 0.39
C HIS A 183 0.60 -14.16 -1.11
N LEU A 184 1.28 -13.10 -1.56
CA LEU A 184 1.44 -12.79 -2.98
C LEU A 184 2.02 -13.96 -3.78
N ARG A 185 3.02 -14.65 -3.22
CA ARG A 185 3.66 -15.80 -3.88
C ARG A 185 2.72 -16.98 -4.08
N THR A 186 1.62 -17.06 -3.34
CA THR A 186 0.61 -18.11 -3.54
C THR A 186 -0.23 -17.88 -4.80
N HIS A 187 -0.26 -16.66 -5.35
CA HIS A 187 -0.99 -16.35 -6.58
C HIS A 187 -0.27 -16.92 -7.80
N PRO A 188 -0.89 -17.79 -8.61
CA PRO A 188 -0.22 -18.47 -9.73
C PRO A 188 0.41 -17.52 -10.75
N SER A 189 -0.27 -16.39 -11.06
CA SER A 189 0.25 -15.37 -11.97
C SER A 189 1.52 -14.71 -11.44
N VAL A 190 1.57 -14.42 -10.14
CA VAL A 190 2.73 -13.84 -9.45
C VAL A 190 3.87 -14.87 -9.41
N ALA A 191 3.59 -16.09 -8.95
CA ALA A 191 4.59 -17.16 -8.84
C ALA A 191 5.28 -17.45 -10.18
N ALA A 192 4.51 -17.54 -11.27
CA ALA A 192 5.05 -17.80 -12.60
C ALA A 192 5.97 -16.66 -13.09
N ARG A 193 5.58 -15.40 -12.88
CA ARG A 193 6.36 -14.24 -13.32
C ARG A 193 7.61 -14.01 -12.46
N LEU A 194 7.55 -14.30 -11.15
CA LEU A 194 8.71 -14.31 -10.26
C LEU A 194 9.73 -15.35 -10.71
N ALA A 195 9.26 -16.58 -10.98
CA ALA A 195 10.13 -17.68 -11.44
C ALA A 195 10.79 -17.36 -12.79
N GLY A 196 10.09 -16.62 -13.67
CA GLY A 196 10.62 -16.18 -14.96
C GLY A 196 11.49 -14.92 -14.89
N GLY A 197 11.73 -14.33 -13.71
CA GLY A 197 12.48 -13.08 -13.55
C GLY A 197 11.82 -11.85 -14.18
N GLN A 198 10.50 -11.92 -14.43
CA GLN A 198 9.72 -10.86 -15.09
C GLN A 198 8.97 -9.96 -14.11
N LEU A 199 8.99 -10.30 -12.83
CA LEU A 199 8.32 -9.58 -11.75
C LEU A 199 9.22 -9.55 -10.53
N SER A 200 9.19 -8.45 -9.80
CA SER A 200 9.79 -8.30 -8.48
C SER A 200 8.74 -7.87 -7.47
N ILE A 201 8.80 -8.39 -6.24
CA ILE A 201 7.91 -7.99 -5.15
C ILE A 201 8.70 -7.33 -4.04
N HIS A 202 8.18 -6.24 -3.50
CA HIS A 202 8.85 -5.38 -2.53
C HIS A 202 7.94 -5.13 -1.32
N GLY A 203 8.52 -5.13 -0.13
CA GLY A 203 7.85 -4.76 1.11
C GLY A 203 8.33 -3.40 1.60
N TRP A 204 7.39 -2.47 1.84
CA TRP A 204 7.68 -1.15 2.37
C TRP A 204 6.86 -0.86 3.61
N VAL A 205 7.41 -0.03 4.51
CA VAL A 205 6.67 0.60 5.61
C VAL A 205 6.91 2.11 5.53
N TYR A 206 5.85 2.86 5.35
CA TYR A 206 5.90 4.33 5.31
C TYR A 206 5.71 4.90 6.73
N CYS A 207 6.68 5.66 7.21
CA CYS A 207 6.64 6.37 8.47
C CYS A 207 6.00 7.74 8.24
N ILE A 208 4.75 7.92 8.68
CA ILE A 208 3.96 9.14 8.43
C ILE A 208 4.62 10.37 9.06
N GLU A 209 5.19 10.23 10.25
CA GLU A 209 5.78 11.33 11.02
C GLU A 209 7.07 11.87 10.41
N THR A 210 7.92 10.99 9.88
CA THR A 210 9.24 11.33 9.36
C THR A 210 9.30 11.41 7.84
N SER A 211 8.25 10.93 7.15
CA SER A 211 8.19 10.69 5.69
C SER A 211 9.23 9.67 5.18
N GLU A 212 9.83 8.89 6.05
CA GLU A 212 10.74 7.82 5.67
C GLU A 212 10.00 6.61 5.13
N ILE A 213 10.66 5.87 4.24
CA ILE A 213 10.24 4.54 3.82
C ILE A 213 11.30 3.56 4.33
N LEU A 214 10.84 2.58 5.10
CA LEU A 214 11.63 1.41 5.43
C LEU A 214 11.32 0.32 4.39
N ALA A 215 12.34 -0.18 3.74
CA ALA A 215 12.20 -1.24 2.72
C ALA A 215 12.77 -2.56 3.22
N TYR A 216 12.04 -3.64 2.97
CA TYR A 216 12.46 -5.00 3.31
C TYR A 216 13.56 -5.46 2.35
N ASP A 217 14.71 -5.80 2.91
CA ASP A 217 15.81 -6.46 2.20
C ASP A 217 15.74 -7.98 2.40
N ALA A 218 15.47 -8.70 1.34
CA ALA A 218 15.33 -10.15 1.37
C ALA A 218 16.64 -10.89 1.68
N THR A 219 17.81 -10.25 1.55
CA THR A 219 19.12 -10.84 1.87
C THR A 219 19.36 -10.84 3.38
N SER A 220 19.10 -9.71 4.02
CA SER A 220 19.28 -9.58 5.48
C SER A 220 18.05 -10.03 6.27
N GLY A 221 16.87 -10.10 5.62
CA GLY A 221 15.60 -10.36 6.28
C GLY A 221 15.14 -9.21 7.18
N ARG A 222 15.57 -7.97 6.92
CA ARG A 222 15.31 -6.80 7.75
C ARG A 222 14.78 -5.63 6.94
N PHE A 223 14.09 -4.73 7.62
CA PHE A 223 13.74 -3.42 7.10
C PHE A 223 14.88 -2.42 7.34
N ALA A 224 15.17 -1.61 6.34
CA ALA A 224 16.16 -0.53 6.40
C ALA A 224 15.62 0.70 5.67
N PRO A 225 16.06 1.91 6.05
CA PRO A 225 15.68 3.13 5.34
C PRO A 225 15.97 3.04 3.84
N LEU A 226 14.98 3.43 3.03
CA LEU A 226 15.12 3.58 1.57
C LEU A 226 15.67 4.97 1.27
N ASP A 227 16.92 5.21 1.61
CA ASP A 227 17.62 6.45 1.30
C ASP A 227 18.32 6.36 -0.06
N GLY A 228 18.40 7.49 -0.76
CA GLY A 228 18.79 7.53 -2.17
C GLY A 228 20.24 7.16 -2.49
N ASP A 229 21.12 7.06 -1.52
CA ASP A 229 22.57 6.90 -1.70
C ASP A 229 23.06 5.44 -1.50
N GLY A 230 22.18 4.53 -1.06
CA GLY A 230 22.50 3.13 -0.83
C GLY A 230 22.15 2.22 -2.02
N PRO A 231 22.62 0.95 -2.01
CA PRO A 231 22.13 -0.05 -2.95
C PRO A 231 20.63 -0.28 -2.72
N LEU A 232 19.88 -0.42 -3.81
CA LEU A 232 18.44 -0.74 -3.71
C LEU A 232 18.25 -2.06 -2.93
N PRO A 233 17.24 -2.14 -2.04
CA PRO A 233 16.94 -3.36 -1.32
C PRO A 233 16.71 -4.53 -2.28
N VAL A 234 17.27 -5.69 -1.96
CA VAL A 234 17.12 -6.87 -2.79
C VAL A 234 15.66 -7.30 -2.77
N ALA A 235 15.07 -7.36 -3.95
CA ALA A 235 13.69 -7.82 -4.12
C ALA A 235 13.54 -9.25 -3.61
N THR A 236 12.36 -9.56 -3.12
CA THR A 236 12.07 -10.90 -2.59
C THR A 236 12.23 -11.95 -3.69
N PRO A 237 13.08 -12.99 -3.50
CA PRO A 237 13.40 -13.94 -4.55
C PRO A 237 12.18 -14.80 -4.93
N ALA A 238 12.24 -15.36 -6.14
CA ALA A 238 11.27 -16.35 -6.60
C ALA A 238 11.27 -17.61 -5.71
N PRO A 239 10.12 -18.28 -5.58
CA PRO A 239 10.08 -19.60 -4.95
C PRO A 239 11.02 -20.58 -5.65
N ARG A 240 11.70 -21.43 -4.87
CA ARG A 240 12.72 -22.35 -5.39
C ARG A 240 12.21 -23.58 -6.17
N TYR A 241 10.92 -23.64 -6.52
CA TYR A 241 10.34 -24.85 -7.18
C TYR A 241 10.89 -25.12 -8.58
N LEU A 242 11.57 -24.17 -9.22
CA LEU A 242 12.05 -24.28 -10.60
C LEU A 242 13.57 -24.08 -10.73
N GLN A 243 14.32 -24.20 -9.63
CA GLN A 243 15.77 -24.29 -9.74
C GLN A 243 16.11 -25.75 -10.11
N ALA A 244 16.09 -26.04 -11.41
CA ALA A 244 16.65 -27.26 -11.98
C ALA A 244 18.14 -27.07 -12.25
#